data_29ba6a0040dc377da82a489212c11f5b
#
_entry.id   29ba6a0040dc377da82a489212c11f5b
#
_cell.length_a   1.000
_cell.length_b   1.000
_cell.length_c   1.000
_cell.angle_alpha   90.00
_cell.angle_beta   90.00
_cell.angle_gamma   90.00
#
_symmetry.space_group_name_H-M   'P 1'
#
loop_
_entity.id
_entity.type
_entity.pdbx_description
1 polymer ?
#
loop_
_entity_poly.entity_id
_entity_poly.type
_entity_poly.pdbx_seq_one_letter_code
_entity_poly.pdbx_strand_id
1 'polypeptide(L)'
;MERITISLDAELAAEFDRLIAERGYRNRSEAVRDLLRAHLEQSRRSRGEATHCVANLSYVYNHHERDLAERLTALQHGQHDLTVATMHAHLDHENCLESVVLRGPTAAVRSFADALVAERGVRHGQLNLIDVEVDAGRSHGHGYRPAGSGHGHVHLKPKT
;
A
#
# COMPACT_ATOMS: atom_id res chain seq x y z
N MET A 1 -7.01 15.31 -21.89
CA MET A 1 -6.23 15.89 -20.76
C MET A 1 -6.75 17.28 -20.52
N GLU A 2 -7.21 17.58 -19.32
CA GLU A 2 -7.77 18.87 -18.95
C GLU A 2 -6.66 19.78 -18.40
N ARG A 3 -6.73 21.08 -18.68
CA ARG A 3 -5.78 22.09 -18.22
C ARG A 3 -6.45 22.99 -17.21
N ILE A 4 -5.84 23.14 -16.02
CA ILE A 4 -6.32 24.00 -14.94
C ILE A 4 -5.28 25.09 -14.69
N THR A 5 -5.73 26.34 -14.50
CA THR A 5 -4.89 27.46 -14.09
C THR A 5 -5.27 27.86 -12.67
N ILE A 6 -4.28 27.96 -11.77
CA ILE A 6 -4.46 28.29 -10.36
C ILE A 6 -3.65 29.55 -10.06
N SER A 7 -4.27 30.52 -9.37
CA SER A 7 -3.59 31.69 -8.83
C SER A 7 -3.30 31.47 -7.35
N LEU A 8 -2.07 31.74 -6.95
CA LEU A 8 -1.61 31.67 -5.57
C LEU A 8 -1.15 33.06 -5.14
N ASP A 9 -1.32 33.42 -3.87
CA ASP A 9 -0.64 34.57 -3.30
C ASP A 9 0.88 34.35 -3.23
N ALA A 10 1.64 35.40 -3.01
CA ALA A 10 3.10 35.36 -3.09
C ALA A 10 3.73 34.50 -2.00
N GLU A 11 3.14 34.49 -0.80
CA GLU A 11 3.65 33.70 0.34
C GLU A 11 3.45 32.20 0.11
N LEU A 12 2.24 31.80 -0.25
CA LEU A 12 1.92 30.39 -0.57
C LEU A 12 2.72 29.90 -1.78
N ALA A 13 2.93 30.74 -2.78
CA ALA A 13 3.75 30.38 -3.95
C ALA A 13 5.22 30.12 -3.55
N ALA A 14 5.78 30.94 -2.67
CA ALA A 14 7.14 30.79 -2.18
C ALA A 14 7.30 29.51 -1.31
N GLU A 15 6.31 29.20 -0.47
CA GLU A 15 6.29 27.97 0.32
C GLU A 15 6.17 26.73 -0.58
N PHE A 16 5.33 26.80 -1.61
CA PHE A 16 5.18 25.73 -2.56
C PHE A 16 6.46 25.47 -3.37
N ASP A 17 7.18 26.53 -3.78
CA ASP A 17 8.45 26.38 -4.47
C ASP A 17 9.54 25.75 -3.56
N ARG A 18 9.55 26.06 -2.26
CA ARG A 18 10.43 25.39 -1.29
C ARG A 18 10.10 23.90 -1.19
N LEU A 19 8.82 23.55 -1.05
CA LEU A 19 8.38 22.16 -1.00
C LEU A 19 8.79 21.38 -2.28
N ILE A 20 8.66 22.00 -3.45
CA ILE A 20 9.06 21.42 -4.74
C ILE A 20 10.56 21.09 -4.72
N ALA A 21 11.38 22.04 -4.30
CA ALA A 21 12.83 21.90 -4.23
C ALA A 21 13.24 20.80 -3.22
N GLU A 22 12.67 20.81 -2.03
CA GLU A 22 12.94 19.84 -0.97
C GLU A 22 12.57 18.41 -1.36
N ARG A 23 11.48 18.23 -2.10
CA ARG A 23 11.00 16.92 -2.54
C ARG A 23 11.54 16.48 -3.90
N GLY A 24 12.34 17.30 -4.56
CA GLY A 24 12.98 16.99 -5.84
C GLY A 24 12.03 16.93 -7.02
N TYR A 25 10.88 17.61 -6.98
CA TYR A 25 9.98 17.70 -8.13
C TYR A 25 10.60 18.53 -9.24
N ARG A 26 10.39 18.10 -10.49
CA ARG A 26 10.94 18.80 -11.67
C ARG A 26 10.15 20.06 -12.05
N ASN A 27 8.88 20.11 -11.70
CA ASN A 27 8.00 21.24 -12.01
C ASN A 27 6.78 21.27 -11.08
N ARG A 28 6.14 22.46 -11.01
CA ARG A 28 4.95 22.70 -10.18
C ARG A 28 3.77 21.80 -10.55
N SER A 29 3.58 21.51 -11.85
CA SER A 29 2.45 20.68 -12.29
C SER A 29 2.54 19.23 -11.83
N GLU A 30 3.73 18.67 -11.69
CA GLU A 30 3.96 17.34 -11.14
C GLU A 30 3.65 17.32 -9.65
N ALA A 31 4.18 18.27 -8.90
CA ALA A 31 3.93 18.42 -7.47
C ALA A 31 2.42 18.59 -7.16
N VAL A 32 1.72 19.46 -7.91
CA VAL A 32 0.27 19.65 -7.73
C VAL A 32 -0.51 18.35 -7.98
N ARG A 33 -0.18 17.61 -9.04
CA ARG A 33 -0.86 16.33 -9.32
C ARG A 33 -0.68 15.33 -8.19
N ASP A 34 0.53 15.21 -7.65
CA ASP A 34 0.81 14.26 -6.59
C ASP A 34 0.17 14.66 -5.26
N LEU A 35 0.17 15.95 -4.92
CA LEU A 35 -0.55 16.46 -3.76
C LEU A 35 -2.06 16.22 -3.85
N LEU A 36 -2.65 16.47 -5.03
CA LEU A 36 -4.07 16.22 -5.26
C LEU A 36 -4.40 14.73 -5.16
N ARG A 37 -3.58 13.85 -5.76
CA ARG A 37 -3.76 12.39 -5.64
C ARG A 37 -3.72 11.96 -4.19
N ALA A 38 -2.69 12.34 -3.45
CA ALA A 38 -2.54 11.98 -2.04
C ALA A 38 -3.73 12.45 -1.20
N HIS A 39 -4.21 13.69 -1.42
CA HIS A 39 -5.36 14.24 -0.69
C HIS A 39 -6.67 13.54 -1.05
N LEU A 40 -6.90 13.25 -2.34
CA LEU A 40 -8.09 12.53 -2.79
C LEU A 40 -8.11 11.08 -2.27
N GLU A 41 -6.98 10.40 -2.26
CA GLU A 41 -6.86 9.06 -1.66
C GLU A 41 -7.16 9.10 -0.16
N GLN A 42 -6.60 10.05 0.57
CA GLN A 42 -6.88 10.23 1.99
C GLN A 42 -8.37 10.49 2.25
N SER A 43 -8.99 11.34 1.44
CA SER A 43 -10.43 11.65 1.53
C SER A 43 -11.31 10.43 1.24
N ARG A 44 -10.97 9.60 0.24
CA ARG A 44 -11.68 8.34 -0.05
C ARG A 44 -11.56 7.35 1.10
N ARG A 45 -10.35 7.23 1.68
CA ARG A 45 -10.10 6.36 2.85
C ARG A 45 -10.96 6.77 4.04
N SER A 46 -11.07 8.07 4.31
CA SER A 46 -11.91 8.57 5.43
C SER A 46 -13.40 8.35 5.21
N ARG A 47 -13.85 8.27 3.95
CA ARG A 47 -15.25 7.98 3.60
C ARG A 47 -15.56 6.48 3.48
N GLY A 48 -14.56 5.61 3.60
CA GLY A 48 -14.74 4.15 3.49
C GLY A 48 -15.18 3.67 2.10
N GLU A 49 -14.95 4.47 1.04
CA GLU A 49 -15.39 4.18 -0.32
C GLU A 49 -14.60 3.06 -1.02
N ALA A 50 -13.41 2.73 -0.50
CA ALA A 50 -12.58 1.69 -1.08
C ALA A 50 -12.94 0.32 -0.51
N THR A 51 -13.50 -0.54 -1.35
CA THR A 51 -13.87 -1.91 -0.97
C THR A 51 -12.70 -2.88 -0.99
N HIS A 52 -11.68 -2.62 -1.84
CA HIS A 52 -10.49 -3.45 -1.99
C HIS A 52 -9.22 -2.61 -2.03
N CYS A 53 -8.14 -3.19 -1.56
CA CYS A 53 -6.82 -2.57 -1.56
C CYS A 53 -5.69 -3.56 -1.85
N VAL A 54 -4.55 -3.00 -2.24
CA VAL A 54 -3.23 -3.61 -2.11
C VAL A 54 -2.48 -2.79 -1.07
N ALA A 55 -1.80 -3.46 -0.15
CA ALA A 55 -1.09 -2.76 0.92
C ALA A 55 0.29 -3.37 1.16
N ASN A 56 1.18 -2.56 1.72
CA ASN A 56 2.43 -3.01 2.30
C ASN A 56 2.41 -2.70 3.79
N LEU A 57 2.49 -3.74 4.61
CA LEU A 57 2.65 -3.66 6.05
C LEU A 57 4.12 -3.91 6.37
N SER A 58 4.79 -2.95 6.99
CA SER A 58 6.16 -3.14 7.49
C SER A 58 6.20 -3.00 9.00
N TYR A 59 7.05 -3.79 9.66
CA TYR A 59 7.24 -3.75 11.11
C TYR A 59 8.61 -4.34 11.49
N VAL A 60 9.04 -4.00 12.70
CA VAL A 60 10.29 -4.51 13.29
C VAL A 60 9.96 -5.37 14.51
N TYR A 61 10.67 -6.47 14.66
CA TYR A 61 10.57 -7.33 15.82
C TYR A 61 11.91 -8.00 16.15
N ASN A 62 12.06 -8.45 17.40
CA ASN A 62 13.20 -9.23 17.82
C ASN A 62 12.92 -10.73 17.60
N HIS A 63 13.67 -11.35 16.69
CA HIS A 63 13.48 -12.77 16.37
C HIS A 63 13.96 -13.74 17.46
N HIS A 64 14.70 -13.27 18.45
CA HIS A 64 15.07 -14.02 19.64
C HIS A 64 14.02 -13.95 20.75
N GLU A 65 13.02 -13.05 20.64
CA GLU A 65 11.92 -13.04 21.57
C GLU A 65 11.09 -14.30 21.42
N ARG A 66 11.00 -15.04 22.55
CA ARG A 66 10.38 -16.37 22.57
C ARG A 66 8.96 -16.31 22.01
N ASP A 67 8.68 -17.22 21.09
CA ASP A 67 7.37 -17.44 20.47
C ASP A 67 6.83 -16.29 19.60
N LEU A 68 7.52 -15.15 19.48
CA LEU A 68 7.02 -14.02 18.69
C LEU A 68 7.02 -14.33 17.19
N ALA A 69 8.13 -14.87 16.67
CA ALA A 69 8.21 -15.26 15.26
C ALA A 69 7.15 -16.30 14.89
N GLU A 70 6.87 -17.27 15.79
CA GLU A 70 5.84 -18.28 15.58
C GLU A 70 4.43 -17.66 15.57
N ARG A 71 4.13 -16.72 16.50
CA ARG A 71 2.84 -16.02 16.54
C ARG A 71 2.62 -15.17 15.29
N LEU A 72 3.63 -14.44 14.83
CA LEU A 72 3.55 -13.64 13.61
C LEU A 72 3.31 -14.53 12.38
N THR A 73 4.03 -15.65 12.28
CA THR A 73 3.82 -16.66 11.23
C THR A 73 2.41 -17.24 11.28
N ALA A 74 1.91 -17.58 12.47
CA ALA A 74 0.56 -18.13 12.64
C ALA A 74 -0.53 -17.11 12.22
N LEU A 75 -0.36 -15.81 12.56
CA LEU A 75 -1.26 -14.75 12.12
C LEU A 75 -1.29 -14.62 10.59
N GLN A 76 -0.12 -14.67 9.93
CA GLN A 76 -0.02 -14.61 8.47
C GLN A 76 -0.66 -15.84 7.82
N HIS A 77 -0.41 -17.04 8.35
CA HIS A 77 -1.02 -18.27 7.85
C HIS A 77 -2.54 -18.30 8.01
N GLY A 78 -3.06 -17.73 9.11
CA GLY A 78 -4.51 -17.59 9.32
C GLY A 78 -5.20 -16.67 8.31
N GLN A 79 -4.42 -15.86 7.59
CA GLN A 79 -4.89 -14.88 6.60
C GLN A 79 -4.16 -15.06 5.25
N HIS A 80 -3.92 -16.30 4.86
CA HIS A 80 -3.18 -16.63 3.63
C HIS A 80 -3.83 -16.06 2.35
N ASP A 81 -5.16 -15.86 2.35
CA ASP A 81 -5.89 -15.25 1.23
C ASP A 81 -5.56 -13.75 1.06
N LEU A 82 -5.14 -13.08 2.13
CA LEU A 82 -4.75 -11.68 2.10
C LEU A 82 -3.26 -11.50 1.79
N THR A 83 -2.42 -12.46 2.17
CA THR A 83 -0.96 -12.36 2.05
C THR A 83 -0.49 -12.77 0.66
N VAL A 84 0.15 -11.85 -0.05
CA VAL A 84 0.71 -12.09 -1.41
C VAL A 84 2.16 -12.52 -1.32
N ALA A 85 2.95 -11.82 -0.49
CA ALA A 85 4.37 -12.06 -0.32
C ALA A 85 4.85 -11.50 1.02
N THR A 86 5.90 -12.09 1.56
CA THR A 86 6.59 -11.61 2.76
C THR A 86 8.08 -11.50 2.44
N MET A 87 8.68 -10.38 2.81
CA MET A 87 10.11 -10.14 2.74
C MET A 87 10.67 -9.91 4.15
N HIS A 88 11.76 -10.57 4.45
CA HIS A 88 12.43 -10.52 5.74
C HIS A 88 13.86 -10.01 5.58
N ALA A 89 14.25 -9.04 6.37
CA ALA A 89 15.57 -8.45 6.37
C ALA A 89 16.12 -8.34 7.80
N HIS A 90 17.32 -8.86 8.03
CA HIS A 90 18.03 -8.67 9.30
C HIS A 90 18.55 -7.23 9.37
N LEU A 91 18.22 -6.52 10.46
CA LEU A 91 18.76 -5.18 10.75
C LEU A 91 20.05 -5.29 11.57
N ASP A 92 20.04 -6.19 12.54
CA ASP A 92 21.17 -6.53 13.40
C ASP A 92 21.04 -7.98 13.90
N HIS A 93 21.79 -8.37 14.93
CA HIS A 93 21.76 -9.73 15.49
C HIS A 93 20.43 -10.10 16.15
N GLU A 94 19.64 -9.14 16.55
CA GLU A 94 18.39 -9.35 17.30
C GLU A 94 17.15 -8.92 16.51
N ASN A 95 17.26 -7.85 15.73
CA ASN A 95 16.13 -7.18 15.11
C ASN A 95 15.99 -7.50 13.62
N CYS A 96 14.76 -7.75 13.22
CA CYS A 96 14.38 -7.96 11.85
C CYS A 96 13.32 -6.96 11.41
N LEU A 97 13.45 -6.47 10.18
CA LEU A 97 12.39 -5.79 9.46
C LEU A 97 11.65 -6.81 8.61
N GLU A 98 10.35 -6.88 8.76
CA GLU A 98 9.50 -7.65 7.88
C GLU A 98 8.57 -6.75 7.09
N SER A 99 8.37 -7.07 5.83
CA SER A 99 7.52 -6.35 4.89
C SER A 99 6.57 -7.34 4.23
N VAL A 100 5.27 -7.16 4.47
CA VAL A 100 4.21 -8.06 4.01
C VAL A 100 3.36 -7.34 2.98
N VAL A 101 3.31 -7.88 1.76
CA VAL A 101 2.41 -7.40 0.71
C VAL A 101 1.06 -8.08 0.89
N LEU A 102 0.03 -7.27 1.05
CA LEU A 102 -1.34 -7.69 1.30
C LEU A 102 -2.25 -7.25 0.15
N ARG A 103 -3.30 -8.02 -0.11
CA ARG A 103 -4.39 -7.61 -1.02
C ARG A 103 -5.71 -8.22 -0.58
N GLY A 104 -6.79 -7.48 -0.77
CA GLY A 104 -8.13 -8.00 -0.45
C GLY A 104 -9.11 -6.91 -0.08
N PRO A 105 -10.23 -7.29 0.57
CA PRO A 105 -11.15 -6.32 1.13
C PRO A 105 -10.44 -5.39 2.12
N THR A 106 -10.62 -4.08 1.94
CA THR A 106 -9.89 -3.06 2.72
C THR A 106 -10.08 -3.23 4.22
N ALA A 107 -11.30 -3.58 4.66
CA ALA A 107 -11.59 -3.81 6.07
C ALA A 107 -10.82 -5.02 6.63
N ALA A 108 -10.71 -6.11 5.88
CA ALA A 108 -9.99 -7.30 6.29
C ALA A 108 -8.48 -7.05 6.38
N VAL A 109 -7.91 -6.35 5.38
CA VAL A 109 -6.49 -5.96 5.37
C VAL A 109 -6.15 -5.07 6.56
N ARG A 110 -7.00 -4.08 6.89
CA ARG A 110 -6.80 -3.21 8.07
C ARG A 110 -6.87 -4.00 9.37
N SER A 111 -7.91 -4.82 9.54
CA SER A 111 -8.07 -5.64 10.75
C SER A 111 -6.88 -6.57 10.98
N PHE A 112 -6.36 -7.19 9.93
CA PHE A 112 -5.17 -8.03 10.00
C PHE A 112 -3.93 -7.21 10.37
N ALA A 113 -3.72 -6.06 9.72
CA ALA A 113 -2.58 -5.19 10.02
C ALA A 113 -2.61 -4.68 11.47
N ASP A 114 -3.79 -4.25 11.95
CA ASP A 114 -3.98 -3.79 13.33
C ASP A 114 -3.67 -4.90 14.34
N ALA A 115 -4.16 -6.12 14.09
CA ALA A 115 -3.89 -7.28 14.95
C ALA A 115 -2.39 -7.61 15.01
N LEU A 116 -1.70 -7.57 13.87
CA LEU A 116 -0.28 -7.88 13.79
C LEU A 116 0.57 -6.80 14.48
N VAL A 117 0.27 -5.53 14.25
CA VAL A 117 0.99 -4.41 14.87
C VAL A 117 0.76 -4.35 16.39
N ALA A 118 -0.40 -4.83 16.86
CA ALA A 118 -0.73 -4.91 18.28
C ALA A 118 -0.02 -6.07 19.01
N GLU A 119 0.63 -7.00 18.29
CA GLU A 119 1.37 -8.09 18.92
C GLU A 119 2.48 -7.55 19.81
N ARG A 120 2.56 -8.10 21.01
CA ARG A 120 3.61 -7.72 21.96
C ARG A 120 4.99 -8.05 21.41
N GLY A 121 5.87 -7.06 21.34
CA GLY A 121 7.21 -7.19 20.77
C GLY A 121 7.33 -6.67 19.34
N VAL A 122 6.22 -6.39 18.67
CA VAL A 122 6.20 -5.70 17.37
C VAL A 122 6.38 -4.19 17.61
N ARG A 123 7.22 -3.59 16.78
CA ARG A 123 7.56 -2.15 16.81
C ARG A 123 7.56 -1.58 15.42
N HIS A 124 7.44 -0.26 15.31
CA HIS A 124 7.53 0.48 14.04
C HIS A 124 6.55 -0.03 12.96
N GLY A 125 5.36 -0.51 13.37
CA GLY A 125 4.32 -0.96 12.45
C GLY A 125 3.82 0.19 11.58
N GLN A 126 3.87 0.01 10.23
CA GLN A 126 3.39 0.98 9.25
C GLN A 126 2.63 0.27 8.14
N LEU A 127 1.39 0.71 7.91
CA LEU A 127 0.57 0.22 6.81
C LEU A 127 0.47 1.28 5.71
N ASN A 128 1.08 1.01 4.57
CA ASN A 128 0.85 1.78 3.35
C ASN A 128 -0.21 1.09 2.50
N LEU A 129 -1.34 1.75 2.29
CA LEU A 129 -2.52 1.19 1.66
C LEU A 129 -2.82 1.93 0.36
N ILE A 130 -3.01 1.19 -0.72
CA ILE A 130 -3.36 1.67 -2.06
C ILE A 130 -4.74 1.13 -2.40
N ASP A 131 -5.72 2.03 -2.54
CA ASP A 131 -7.07 1.68 -2.92
C ASP A 131 -7.10 1.21 -4.38
N VAL A 132 -7.79 0.09 -4.65
CA VAL A 132 -7.88 -0.49 -5.98
C VAL A 132 -9.32 -0.79 -6.37
N GLU A 133 -9.59 -0.75 -7.67
CA GLU A 133 -10.79 -1.31 -8.27
C GLU A 133 -10.50 -2.73 -8.75
N VAL A 134 -11.42 -3.63 -8.41
CA VAL A 134 -11.36 -5.01 -8.89
C VAL A 134 -12.05 -5.05 -10.24
N ASP A 135 -11.26 -5.16 -11.31
CA ASP A 135 -11.77 -5.35 -12.66
C ASP A 135 -11.91 -6.86 -12.92
N ALA A 136 -13.12 -7.37 -12.74
CA ALA A 136 -13.48 -8.74 -13.08
C ALA A 136 -13.64 -8.93 -14.60
N GLY A 137 -13.28 -7.91 -15.40
CA GLY A 137 -13.57 -7.81 -16.80
C GLY A 137 -12.56 -8.44 -17.73
N ARG A 138 -13.14 -9.08 -18.74
CA ARG A 138 -12.64 -9.47 -20.06
C ARG A 138 -11.19 -9.93 -20.11
N SER A 139 -11.04 -11.24 -20.20
CA SER A 139 -9.83 -11.92 -20.68
C SER A 139 -9.24 -11.18 -21.89
N HIS A 140 -8.24 -10.34 -21.65
CA HIS A 140 -7.38 -9.87 -22.73
C HIS A 140 -6.44 -11.01 -23.07
N GLY A 141 -6.65 -11.63 -24.23
CA GLY A 141 -5.78 -12.66 -24.74
C GLY A 141 -4.39 -12.10 -25.03
N HIS A 142 -3.44 -12.36 -24.17
CA HIS A 142 -2.04 -12.33 -24.56
C HIS A 142 -1.82 -13.51 -25.51
N GLY A 143 -1.46 -13.19 -26.76
CA GLY A 143 -1.36 -14.16 -27.84
C GLY A 143 -0.33 -15.26 -27.60
N TYR A 144 -0.74 -16.29 -26.94
CA TYR A 144 -0.34 -17.69 -27.02
C TYR A 144 -1.16 -18.46 -25.98
N ARG A 145 -2.19 -19.17 -26.44
CA ARG A 145 -2.94 -20.09 -25.58
C ARG A 145 -2.51 -21.51 -25.90
N PRO A 146 -1.90 -22.24 -24.95
CA PRO A 146 -2.03 -23.69 -24.95
C PRO A 146 -3.48 -24.02 -24.60
N ALA A 147 -4.12 -24.88 -25.37
CA ALA A 147 -5.47 -25.35 -25.12
C ALA A 147 -5.54 -26.00 -23.72
N GLY A 148 -6.36 -25.48 -22.80
CA GLY A 148 -6.74 -26.19 -21.58
C GLY A 148 -6.72 -25.47 -20.24
N SER A 149 -6.29 -24.22 -20.10
CA SER A 149 -6.30 -23.54 -18.80
C SER A 149 -6.93 -22.15 -18.86
N GLY A 150 -8.23 -22.09 -18.65
CA GLY A 150 -8.96 -20.84 -18.48
C GLY A 150 -8.83 -20.33 -17.04
N HIS A 151 -7.66 -19.89 -16.61
CA HIS A 151 -7.51 -19.17 -15.35
C HIS A 151 -7.78 -17.68 -15.64
N GLY A 152 -9.01 -17.25 -15.36
CA GLY A 152 -9.34 -15.82 -15.32
C GLY A 152 -8.49 -15.16 -14.24
N HIS A 153 -7.60 -14.22 -14.60
CA HIS A 153 -6.90 -13.40 -13.64
C HIS A 153 -7.66 -12.09 -13.42
N VAL A 154 -7.65 -11.65 -12.18
CA VAL A 154 -8.29 -10.40 -11.77
C VAL A 154 -7.27 -9.27 -11.88
N HIS A 155 -7.65 -8.17 -12.53
CA HIS A 155 -6.85 -6.96 -12.58
C HIS A 155 -7.21 -6.04 -11.42
N LEU A 156 -6.20 -5.55 -10.72
CA LEU A 156 -6.33 -4.55 -9.66
C LEU A 156 -5.84 -3.21 -10.21
N LYS A 157 -6.75 -2.27 -10.44
CA LYS A 157 -6.41 -0.93 -10.95
C LYS A 157 -6.36 0.04 -9.79
N PRO A 158 -5.22 0.71 -9.54
CA PRO A 158 -5.15 1.78 -8.55
C PRO A 158 -6.16 2.88 -8.88
N LYS A 159 -6.90 3.33 -7.87
CA LYS A 159 -7.77 4.51 -7.99
C LYS A 159 -6.90 5.76 -8.01
N THR A 160 -6.83 6.42 -9.14
CA THR A 160 -6.09 7.69 -9.34
C THR A 160 -7.00 8.88 -9.21
#